data_75e60a64d0cd740ae4f7acbb0531057a
#
_entry.id   75e60a64d0cd740ae4f7acbb0531057a
#
_cell.length_a   1.000
_cell.length_b   1.000
_cell.length_c   1.000
_cell.angle_alpha   90.00
_cell.angle_beta   90.00
_cell.angle_gamma   90.00
#
_symmetry.space_group_name_H-M   'P 1'
#
loop_
_entity.id
_entity.type
_entity.pdbx_description
1 polymer ?
#
loop_
_entity_poly.entity_id
_entity_poly.type
_entity_poly.pdbx_seq_one_letter_code
_entity_poly.pdbx_strand_id
1 'polypeptide(L)'
;MSVGPQAGSPKPPRRLNKVRVAGGLLAAAAAVAALVLLGRVIFPPRAPEPFRPEPAAAVLAPPPAAPALIEEKIVIPLRSNIAELLKRRGFTDREIHDLREAVKPAYDLGKIRAGQELRLASLPDGPWKRLEYDVDETRYLVVRNEGDGVKAEMKYVPIEFKPALVTGVIEESLIAALNKAGEDDSLAIDIVERCFGWDIDFNTDLRKGDSFRVFVEKRYLAGRFAGYRDILAAEFINGGHVYRAFRFTYPDTKVSDYFDENGGSRRKDFLRSPIKFRAFRITSRFSASRFHPIYKIYRPHYGVDYAAPIGTEVQATADGVVTFAGIDGEAGNAVKMSHKNSYATAYLHLSRFGPGVRKGAVLRGGDIVGYVGSTGGSTGPHLDYRIYYHGSPVDPLGHKFQPADPLRKEFLEDYKKEVARLGIALQLPEILRVMTVAPLVSF
;
A
#
# COMPACT_ATOMS: atom_id res chain seq x y z
N MET A 1 -62.02 -41.97 -24.82
CA MET A 1 -62.09 -42.42 -23.43
C MET A 1 -60.67 -42.46 -22.86
N SER A 2 -60.27 -41.50 -22.06
CA SER A 2 -59.29 -41.60 -20.99
C SER A 2 -59.16 -40.23 -20.34
N VAL A 3 -59.50 -40.19 -19.07
CA VAL A 3 -59.64 -39.02 -18.23
C VAL A 3 -58.23 -38.71 -17.68
N GLY A 4 -57.73 -37.49 -17.88
CA GLY A 4 -56.52 -36.98 -17.24
C GLY A 4 -56.81 -36.38 -15.86
N PRO A 5 -55.86 -36.37 -14.90
CA PRO A 5 -56.10 -35.91 -13.56
C PRO A 5 -55.97 -34.37 -13.44
N GLN A 6 -56.86 -33.79 -12.61
CA GLN A 6 -56.96 -32.40 -12.29
C GLN A 6 -55.77 -31.88 -11.46
N ALA A 7 -55.28 -30.72 -11.80
CA ALA A 7 -54.30 -29.94 -11.04
C ALA A 7 -54.94 -29.33 -9.77
N GLY A 8 -54.31 -29.61 -8.62
CA GLY A 8 -54.68 -29.06 -7.35
C GLY A 8 -54.22 -27.59 -7.19
N SER A 9 -55.14 -26.74 -6.70
CA SER A 9 -54.90 -25.32 -6.41
C SER A 9 -53.91 -25.09 -5.24
N PRO A 10 -53.10 -24.07 -5.27
CA PRO A 10 -52.15 -23.76 -4.20
C PRO A 10 -52.87 -23.19 -2.96
N LYS A 11 -52.47 -23.65 -1.77
CA LYS A 11 -52.91 -23.11 -0.48
C LYS A 11 -52.38 -21.70 -0.24
N PRO A 12 -53.14 -20.78 0.38
CA PRO A 12 -52.67 -19.43 0.69
C PRO A 12 -51.62 -19.41 1.83
N PRO A 13 -50.75 -18.42 1.90
CA PRO A 13 -49.71 -18.33 2.92
C PRO A 13 -50.32 -18.02 4.30
N ARG A 14 -49.82 -18.71 5.33
CA ARG A 14 -50.16 -18.49 6.74
C ARG A 14 -49.77 -17.07 7.17
N ARG A 15 -50.71 -16.22 7.54
CA ARG A 15 -50.47 -14.93 8.19
C ARG A 15 -49.85 -15.18 9.56
N LEU A 16 -48.63 -14.69 9.78
CA LEU A 16 -48.00 -14.61 11.10
C LEU A 16 -48.80 -13.62 12.00
N ASN A 17 -49.18 -14.10 13.16
CA ASN A 17 -50.03 -13.37 14.10
C ASN A 17 -49.18 -12.29 14.85
N LYS A 18 -49.27 -11.03 14.38
CA LYS A 18 -48.51 -9.88 14.95
C LYS A 18 -48.76 -9.64 16.45
N VAL A 19 -49.84 -10.19 17.02
CA VAL A 19 -50.20 -10.03 18.42
C VAL A 19 -49.26 -10.80 19.39
N ARG A 20 -48.65 -11.90 18.95
CA ARG A 20 -47.74 -12.67 19.82
C ARG A 20 -46.35 -12.07 19.99
N VAL A 21 -45.90 -11.24 19.04
CA VAL A 21 -44.54 -10.60 19.12
C VAL A 21 -44.58 -9.38 20.03
N ALA A 22 -45.72 -8.62 20.07
CA ALA A 22 -45.87 -7.47 20.96
C ALA A 22 -45.94 -7.89 22.45
N GLY A 23 -46.58 -9.03 22.77
CA GLY A 23 -46.64 -9.56 24.13
C GLY A 23 -45.31 -9.99 24.71
N GLY A 24 -44.41 -10.53 23.88
CA GLY A 24 -43.05 -10.96 24.30
C GLY A 24 -42.12 -9.79 24.65
N LEU A 25 -42.22 -8.69 23.89
CA LEU A 25 -41.39 -7.49 24.17
C LEU A 25 -41.86 -6.75 25.44
N LEU A 26 -43.14 -6.69 25.71
CA LEU A 26 -43.69 -6.10 26.94
C LEU A 26 -43.31 -6.92 28.20
N ALA A 27 -43.32 -8.25 28.12
CA ALA A 27 -42.92 -9.12 29.20
C ALA A 27 -41.39 -9.01 29.50
N ALA A 28 -40.56 -8.87 28.49
CA ALA A 28 -39.11 -8.66 28.67
C ALA A 28 -38.79 -7.29 29.28
N ALA A 29 -39.49 -6.24 28.88
CA ALA A 29 -39.34 -4.91 29.48
C ALA A 29 -39.77 -4.87 30.95
N ALA A 30 -40.88 -5.56 31.30
CA ALA A 30 -41.33 -5.69 32.69
C ALA A 30 -40.35 -6.46 33.56
N ALA A 31 -39.73 -7.52 33.04
CA ALA A 31 -38.71 -8.31 33.75
C ALA A 31 -37.44 -7.50 34.05
N VAL A 32 -36.98 -6.67 33.10
CA VAL A 32 -35.83 -5.77 33.29
C VAL A 32 -36.14 -4.68 34.30
N ALA A 33 -37.34 -4.08 34.26
CA ALA A 33 -37.78 -3.09 35.25
C ALA A 33 -37.87 -3.70 36.67
N ALA A 34 -38.36 -4.93 36.80
CA ALA A 34 -38.41 -5.65 38.06
C ALA A 34 -37.02 -5.96 38.63
N LEU A 35 -36.05 -6.33 37.77
CA LEU A 35 -34.65 -6.56 38.16
C LEU A 35 -33.96 -5.28 38.64
N VAL A 36 -34.23 -4.14 38.00
CA VAL A 36 -33.68 -2.83 38.44
C VAL A 36 -34.28 -2.38 39.75
N LEU A 37 -35.60 -2.61 39.99
CA LEU A 37 -36.26 -2.33 41.26
C LEU A 37 -35.76 -3.25 42.39
N LEU A 38 -35.57 -4.54 42.08
CA LEU A 38 -35.03 -5.50 43.05
C LEU A 38 -33.60 -5.17 43.44
N GLY A 39 -32.77 -4.76 42.49
CA GLY A 39 -31.41 -4.29 42.70
C GLY A 39 -31.35 -3.07 43.65
N ARG A 40 -32.32 -2.14 43.56
CA ARG A 40 -32.40 -0.99 44.49
C ARG A 40 -32.89 -1.34 45.90
N VAL A 41 -33.63 -2.45 46.08
CA VAL A 41 -34.04 -2.94 47.38
C VAL A 41 -32.94 -3.73 48.07
N ILE A 42 -32.15 -4.51 47.34
CA ILE A 42 -31.04 -5.31 47.87
C ILE A 42 -29.78 -4.47 48.13
N PHE A 43 -29.58 -3.42 47.31
CA PHE A 43 -28.48 -2.46 47.48
C PHE A 43 -29.03 -1.03 47.53
N PRO A 44 -29.52 -0.57 48.70
CA PRO A 44 -29.94 0.81 48.82
C PRO A 44 -28.78 1.75 48.53
N PRO A 45 -28.99 2.83 47.82
CA PRO A 45 -27.94 3.82 47.59
C PRO A 45 -27.42 4.31 48.94
N ARG A 46 -26.15 4.10 49.19
CA ARG A 46 -25.49 4.65 50.39
C ARG A 46 -25.66 6.17 50.36
N ALA A 47 -26.20 6.73 51.43
CA ALA A 47 -26.26 8.17 51.56
C ALA A 47 -24.83 8.73 51.43
N PRO A 48 -24.66 9.86 50.69
CA PRO A 48 -23.35 10.48 50.62
C PRO A 48 -22.91 10.86 52.03
N GLU A 49 -21.72 10.36 52.42
CA GLU A 49 -21.12 10.78 53.70
C GLU A 49 -20.94 12.32 53.65
N PRO A 50 -21.17 13.01 54.77
CA PRO A 50 -20.96 14.44 54.82
C PRO A 50 -19.50 14.73 54.49
N PHE A 51 -19.30 15.60 53.48
CA PHE A 51 -17.99 16.09 53.06
C PHE A 51 -17.25 16.67 54.29
N ARG A 52 -16.30 15.92 54.86
CA ARG A 52 -15.31 16.44 55.80
C ARG A 52 -14.26 17.12 54.94
N PRO A 53 -14.07 18.42 55.03
CA PRO A 53 -12.92 19.05 54.41
C PRO A 53 -11.66 18.45 55.02
N GLU A 54 -10.89 17.75 54.25
CA GLU A 54 -9.51 17.39 54.60
C GLU A 54 -8.76 18.71 54.93
N PRO A 55 -7.94 18.71 56.01
CA PRO A 55 -7.12 19.91 56.27
C PRO A 55 -6.30 20.20 55.05
N ALA A 56 -6.40 21.42 54.54
CA ALA A 56 -5.70 21.92 53.35
C ALA A 56 -4.24 21.48 53.45
N ALA A 57 -3.88 20.44 52.66
CA ALA A 57 -2.47 20.10 52.46
C ALA A 57 -1.81 21.35 51.95
N ALA A 58 -0.75 21.77 52.68
CA ALA A 58 0.03 22.95 52.26
C ALA A 58 0.31 22.81 50.77
N VAL A 59 -0.22 23.75 49.99
CA VAL A 59 0.06 23.84 48.56
C VAL A 59 1.56 24.09 48.46
N LEU A 60 2.33 23.03 48.31
CA LEU A 60 3.73 23.12 47.91
C LEU A 60 3.72 23.90 46.59
N ALA A 61 4.37 25.08 46.64
CA ALA A 61 4.55 25.87 45.43
C ALA A 61 5.03 24.92 44.29
N PRO A 62 4.46 24.99 43.08
CA PRO A 62 4.92 24.17 41.99
C PRO A 62 6.44 24.35 41.87
N PRO A 63 7.20 23.29 41.64
CA PRO A 63 8.63 23.38 41.46
C PRO A 63 8.89 24.45 40.38
N PRO A 64 9.96 25.25 40.48
CA PRO A 64 10.27 26.29 39.51
C PRO A 64 10.29 25.67 38.13
N ALA A 65 9.57 26.27 37.19
CA ALA A 65 9.50 25.81 35.82
C ALA A 65 10.93 25.63 35.28
N ALA A 66 11.24 24.46 34.77
CA ALA A 66 12.54 24.20 34.15
C ALA A 66 12.80 25.30 33.09
N PRO A 67 14.01 25.85 33.00
CA PRO A 67 14.32 26.89 32.03
C PRO A 67 13.96 26.43 30.61
N ALA A 68 13.27 27.29 29.88
CA ALA A 68 12.88 27.00 28.49
C ALA A 68 14.13 26.78 27.64
N LEU A 69 14.20 25.68 26.93
CA LEU A 69 15.29 25.37 26.00
C LEU A 69 15.05 26.12 24.68
N ILE A 70 16.12 26.65 24.11
CA ILE A 70 16.14 27.20 22.75
C ILE A 70 16.42 26.06 21.80
N GLU A 71 15.51 25.82 20.87
CA GLU A 71 15.68 24.77 19.84
C GLU A 71 16.14 25.36 18.52
N GLU A 72 17.24 24.85 17.98
CA GLU A 72 17.78 25.19 16.68
C GLU A 72 17.66 23.99 15.74
N LYS A 73 17.14 24.19 14.53
CA LYS A 73 17.13 23.22 13.44
C LYS A 73 18.32 23.48 12.52
N ILE A 74 19.13 22.47 12.34
CA ILE A 74 20.37 22.51 11.56
C ILE A 74 20.22 21.58 10.38
N VAL A 75 20.10 22.10 9.18
CA VAL A 75 20.17 21.28 7.96
C VAL A 75 21.62 20.91 7.69
N ILE A 76 21.90 19.62 7.53
CA ILE A 76 23.24 19.10 7.29
C ILE A 76 23.66 19.40 5.84
N PRO A 77 24.68 20.23 5.59
CA PRO A 77 25.09 20.59 4.24
C PRO A 77 25.75 19.40 3.52
N LEU A 78 25.74 19.44 2.18
CA LEU A 78 26.51 18.51 1.35
C LEU A 78 28.01 18.59 1.69
N ARG A 79 28.65 17.43 1.81
CA ARG A 79 30.10 17.31 2.13
C ARG A 79 30.52 17.96 3.44
N SER A 80 29.61 18.12 4.41
CA SER A 80 29.96 18.66 5.72
C SER A 80 30.37 17.55 6.69
N ASN A 81 31.24 17.92 7.65
CA ASN A 81 31.60 17.07 8.77
C ASN A 81 30.78 17.50 9.98
N ILE A 82 30.14 16.54 10.66
CA ILE A 82 29.32 16.83 11.87
C ILE A 82 30.15 17.56 12.95
N ALA A 83 31.44 17.22 13.11
CA ALA A 83 32.29 17.89 14.08
C ALA A 83 32.48 19.38 13.78
N GLU A 84 32.66 19.77 12.51
CA GLU A 84 32.72 21.18 12.11
C GLU A 84 31.40 21.93 12.34
N LEU A 85 30.28 21.22 12.06
CA LEU A 85 28.94 21.77 12.31
C LEU A 85 28.70 22.10 13.79
N LEU A 86 29.14 21.21 14.68
CA LEU A 86 29.03 21.39 16.12
C LEU A 86 30.02 22.43 16.64
N LYS A 87 31.29 22.46 16.13
CA LYS A 87 32.27 23.49 16.48
C LYS A 87 31.80 24.92 16.19
N ARG A 88 31.15 25.13 15.05
CA ARG A 88 30.54 26.42 14.69
C ARG A 88 29.44 26.86 15.65
N ARG A 89 28.94 25.98 16.52
CA ARG A 89 27.91 26.20 17.54
C ARG A 89 28.46 26.19 18.95
N GLY A 90 29.79 26.35 19.07
CA GLY A 90 30.45 26.49 20.36
C GLY A 90 30.79 25.19 21.07
N PHE A 91 30.61 24.03 20.42
CA PHE A 91 31.08 22.77 21.02
C PHE A 91 32.60 22.70 21.04
N THR A 92 33.14 22.34 22.19
CA THR A 92 34.56 22.06 22.37
C THR A 92 34.96 20.72 21.75
N ASP A 93 36.23 20.50 21.45
CA ASP A 93 36.73 19.24 20.94
C ASP A 93 36.45 18.08 21.92
N ARG A 94 36.48 18.33 23.21
CA ARG A 94 36.14 17.38 24.26
C ARG A 94 34.66 16.97 24.19
N GLU A 95 33.75 17.92 24.11
CA GLU A 95 32.30 17.65 24.02
C GLU A 95 31.96 16.86 22.74
N ILE A 96 32.62 17.16 21.62
CA ILE A 96 32.46 16.42 20.38
C ILE A 96 32.98 14.98 20.52
N HIS A 97 34.09 14.80 21.20
CA HIS A 97 34.66 13.45 21.49
C HIS A 97 33.71 12.67 22.38
N ASP A 98 33.27 13.23 23.50
CA ASP A 98 32.36 12.59 24.47
C ASP A 98 31.01 12.23 23.81
N LEU A 99 30.50 13.13 22.99
CA LEU A 99 29.29 12.89 22.18
C LEU A 99 29.49 11.71 21.21
N ARG A 100 30.62 11.65 20.51
CA ARG A 100 30.89 10.56 19.57
C ARG A 100 31.00 9.21 20.27
N GLU A 101 31.70 9.14 21.38
CA GLU A 101 31.83 7.89 22.15
C GLU A 101 30.49 7.46 22.75
N ALA A 102 29.68 8.40 23.26
CA ALA A 102 28.36 8.10 23.78
C ALA A 102 27.38 7.60 22.69
N VAL A 103 27.47 8.16 21.48
CA VAL A 103 26.59 7.79 20.34
C VAL A 103 26.97 6.48 19.68
N LYS A 104 28.29 6.15 19.65
CA LYS A 104 28.84 5.00 18.92
C LYS A 104 28.13 3.64 19.16
N PRO A 105 27.68 3.30 20.39
CA PRO A 105 26.91 2.06 20.60
C PRO A 105 25.50 2.10 19.97
N ALA A 106 24.90 3.28 19.83
CA ALA A 106 23.54 3.44 19.32
C ALA A 106 23.48 3.74 17.80
N TYR A 107 24.45 4.54 17.30
CA TYR A 107 24.47 4.97 15.91
C TYR A 107 25.88 5.43 15.47
N ASP A 108 26.23 5.10 14.24
CA ASP A 108 27.47 5.58 13.63
C ASP A 108 27.25 6.98 13.00
N LEU A 109 27.80 8.01 13.64
CA LEU A 109 27.69 9.39 13.15
C LEU A 109 28.32 9.60 11.76
N GLY A 110 29.16 8.69 11.28
CA GLY A 110 29.67 8.72 9.91
C GLY A 110 28.62 8.42 8.85
N LYS A 111 27.46 7.88 9.24
CA LYS A 111 26.31 7.59 8.36
C LYS A 111 25.27 8.70 8.28
N ILE A 112 25.52 9.82 8.92
CA ILE A 112 24.65 11.01 8.84
C ILE A 112 24.61 11.49 7.38
N ARG A 113 23.39 11.78 6.90
CA ARG A 113 23.16 12.15 5.51
C ARG A 113 22.99 13.66 5.35
N ALA A 114 23.59 14.21 4.32
CA ALA A 114 23.35 15.59 3.90
C ALA A 114 21.87 15.80 3.53
N GLY A 115 21.34 17.00 3.83
CA GLY A 115 19.94 17.35 3.60
C GLY A 115 18.99 16.97 4.74
N GLN A 116 19.41 16.15 5.70
CA GLN A 116 18.62 15.83 6.90
C GLN A 116 18.79 16.92 7.98
N GLU A 117 17.81 16.97 8.91
CA GLU A 117 17.80 17.92 10.01
C GLU A 117 18.40 17.32 11.28
N LEU A 118 19.23 18.12 11.94
CA LEU A 118 19.69 17.91 13.30
C LEU A 118 19.01 18.96 14.18
N ARG A 119 18.36 18.56 15.26
CA ARG A 119 17.72 19.45 16.22
C ARG A 119 18.61 19.57 17.47
N LEU A 120 19.03 20.79 17.77
CA LEU A 120 19.85 21.10 18.94
C LEU A 120 19.05 21.95 19.91
N ALA A 121 18.94 21.51 21.16
CA ALA A 121 18.29 22.26 22.24
C ALA A 121 19.33 22.67 23.29
N SER A 122 19.41 23.95 23.58
CA SER A 122 20.38 24.57 24.49
C SER A 122 19.69 25.44 25.53
N LEU A 123 20.32 25.65 26.67
CA LEU A 123 19.89 26.71 27.61
C LEU A 123 20.17 28.07 27.00
N PRO A 124 19.36 29.12 27.33
CA PRO A 124 19.72 30.50 27.00
C PRO A 124 21.10 30.83 27.61
N ASP A 125 22.04 31.23 26.74
CA ASP A 125 23.43 31.55 27.13
C ASP A 125 24.17 30.44 27.91
N GLY A 126 23.74 29.18 27.74
CA GLY A 126 24.23 28.02 28.48
C GLY A 126 24.59 26.83 27.60
N PRO A 127 25.00 25.71 28.24
CA PRO A 127 25.41 24.51 27.50
C PRO A 127 24.23 23.86 26.74
N TRP A 128 24.58 23.12 25.68
CA TRP A 128 23.60 22.28 25.01
C TRP A 128 23.08 21.20 25.96
N LYS A 129 21.80 20.81 25.79
CA LYS A 129 21.11 19.83 26.62
C LYS A 129 20.64 18.62 25.86
N ARG A 130 20.22 18.82 24.62
CA ARG A 130 19.67 17.74 23.81
C ARG A 130 20.02 17.93 22.34
N LEU A 131 20.40 16.84 21.68
CA LEU A 131 20.61 16.76 20.24
C LEU A 131 19.78 15.61 19.72
N GLU A 132 18.99 15.86 18.68
CA GLU A 132 18.17 14.84 18.02
C GLU A 132 18.48 14.78 16.52
N TYR A 133 18.50 13.56 15.97
CA TYR A 133 18.76 13.31 14.57
C TYR A 133 17.81 12.23 14.04
N ASP A 134 17.04 12.54 12.99
CA ASP A 134 16.15 11.58 12.36
C ASP A 134 16.96 10.64 11.46
N VAL A 135 17.14 9.40 11.91
CA VAL A 135 17.90 8.36 11.17
C VAL A 135 17.10 7.90 9.95
N ASP A 136 15.80 7.69 10.14
CA ASP A 136 14.81 7.38 9.11
C ASP A 136 13.40 7.77 9.59
N GLU A 137 12.37 7.41 8.84
CA GLU A 137 10.97 7.73 9.18
C GLU A 137 10.52 7.18 10.53
N THR A 138 11.18 6.13 11.03
CA THR A 138 10.75 5.35 12.20
C THR A 138 11.71 5.43 13.37
N ARG A 139 12.93 5.91 13.16
CA ARG A 139 13.98 5.93 14.17
C ARG A 139 14.63 7.31 14.25
N TYR A 140 14.84 7.77 15.47
CA TYR A 140 15.59 8.98 15.73
C TYR A 140 16.54 8.81 16.91
N LEU A 141 17.73 9.36 16.77
CA LEU A 141 18.74 9.38 17.80
C LEU A 141 18.46 10.56 18.75
N VAL A 142 18.47 10.30 20.05
CA VAL A 142 18.41 11.35 21.08
C VAL A 142 19.70 11.29 21.90
N VAL A 143 20.40 12.40 21.96
CA VAL A 143 21.60 12.57 22.79
C VAL A 143 21.31 13.64 23.83
N ARG A 144 21.55 13.33 25.11
CA ARG A 144 21.36 14.25 26.23
C ARG A 144 22.69 14.53 26.91
N ASN A 145 22.89 15.80 27.25
CA ASN A 145 23.98 16.25 28.12
C ASN A 145 23.38 16.45 29.54
N GLU A 146 23.65 15.51 30.42
CA GLU A 146 23.15 15.52 31.81
C GLU A 146 24.06 16.30 32.77
N GLY A 147 25.20 16.82 32.25
CA GLY A 147 26.16 17.63 33.03
C GLY A 147 27.27 16.76 33.64
N ASP A 148 26.97 15.57 34.08
CA ASP A 148 27.94 14.55 34.55
C ASP A 148 28.36 13.58 33.45
N GLY A 149 27.71 13.66 32.27
CA GLY A 149 28.01 12.83 31.10
C GLY A 149 27.02 13.00 29.96
N VAL A 150 27.38 12.42 28.84
CA VAL A 150 26.57 12.39 27.62
C VAL A 150 25.95 10.99 27.47
N LYS A 151 24.63 10.95 27.30
CA LYS A 151 23.89 9.69 27.06
C LYS A 151 23.22 9.73 25.69
N ALA A 152 23.30 8.63 24.96
CA ALA A 152 22.66 8.49 23.66
C ALA A 152 21.74 7.28 23.64
N GLU A 153 20.57 7.46 23.08
CA GLU A 153 19.58 6.38 22.90
C GLU A 153 18.93 6.47 21.52
N MET A 154 18.66 5.30 20.90
CA MET A 154 17.83 5.21 19.72
C MET A 154 16.36 5.17 20.15
N LYS A 155 15.55 6.10 19.66
CA LYS A 155 14.11 6.11 19.87
C LYS A 155 13.36 5.73 18.61
N TYR A 156 12.18 5.19 18.81
CA TYR A 156 11.31 4.73 17.74
C TYR A 156 10.03 5.56 17.72
N VAL A 157 9.64 5.98 16.52
CA VAL A 157 8.35 6.61 16.29
C VAL A 157 7.27 5.54 16.38
N PRO A 158 6.22 5.72 17.20
CA PRO A 158 5.13 4.76 17.25
C PRO A 158 4.47 4.60 15.89
N ILE A 159 4.37 3.35 15.44
CA ILE A 159 3.69 2.98 14.20
C ILE A 159 2.35 2.35 14.56
N GLU A 160 1.28 2.89 14.03
CA GLU A 160 -0.06 2.33 14.16
C GLU A 160 -0.59 1.91 12.79
N PHE A 161 -1.23 0.74 12.73
CA PHE A 161 -1.95 0.29 11.55
C PHE A 161 -3.44 0.32 11.84
N LYS A 162 -4.21 1.07 11.04
CA LYS A 162 -5.66 1.20 11.20
C LYS A 162 -6.36 0.71 9.94
N PRO A 163 -7.19 -0.33 10.04
CA PRO A 163 -7.98 -0.77 8.90
C PRO A 163 -9.03 0.30 8.56
N ALA A 164 -9.19 0.56 7.27
CA ALA A 164 -10.16 1.51 6.75
C ALA A 164 -10.83 0.94 5.50
N LEU A 165 -12.11 1.23 5.30
CA LEU A 165 -12.76 1.02 4.02
C LEU A 165 -12.78 2.33 3.25
N VAL A 166 -12.25 2.26 2.04
CA VAL A 166 -12.28 3.32 1.05
C VAL A 166 -13.27 2.93 -0.04
N THR A 167 -14.20 3.81 -0.36
CA THR A 167 -15.22 3.58 -1.39
C THR A 167 -15.27 4.77 -2.34
N GLY A 168 -15.56 4.51 -3.59
CA GLY A 168 -15.71 5.59 -4.57
C GLY A 168 -16.44 5.15 -5.83
N VAL A 169 -16.87 6.15 -6.59
CA VAL A 169 -17.49 6.00 -7.91
C VAL A 169 -16.63 6.74 -8.93
N ILE A 170 -16.34 6.10 -10.04
CA ILE A 170 -15.55 6.67 -11.13
C ILE A 170 -16.38 7.69 -11.89
N GLU A 171 -15.91 8.92 -11.92
CA GLU A 171 -16.46 9.99 -12.77
C GLU A 171 -15.51 10.29 -13.94
N GLU A 172 -14.21 10.31 -13.69
CA GLU A 172 -13.15 10.60 -14.67
C GLU A 172 -12.05 9.54 -14.65
N SER A 173 -11.47 9.28 -13.48
CA SER A 173 -10.39 8.31 -13.29
C SER A 173 -10.41 7.72 -11.89
N LEU A 174 -9.71 6.59 -11.69
CA LEU A 174 -9.54 5.97 -10.36
C LEU A 174 -8.88 6.96 -9.38
N ILE A 175 -7.87 7.69 -9.83
CA ILE A 175 -7.14 8.63 -8.99
C ILE A 175 -8.03 9.80 -8.54
N ALA A 176 -8.77 10.38 -9.48
CA ALA A 176 -9.70 11.46 -9.14
C ALA A 176 -10.74 10.99 -8.11
N ALA A 177 -11.23 9.76 -8.25
CA ALA A 177 -12.19 9.17 -7.31
C ALA A 177 -11.57 8.90 -5.92
N LEU A 178 -10.31 8.44 -5.86
CA LEU A 178 -9.58 8.24 -4.60
C LEU A 178 -9.27 9.58 -3.92
N ASN A 179 -8.80 10.57 -4.66
CA ASN A 179 -8.55 11.91 -4.12
C ASN A 179 -9.83 12.56 -3.56
N LYS A 180 -10.97 12.36 -4.25
CA LYS A 180 -12.29 12.77 -3.75
C LYS A 180 -12.68 12.07 -2.45
N ALA A 181 -12.23 10.82 -2.26
CA ALA A 181 -12.39 10.07 -1.01
C ALA A 181 -11.36 10.45 0.07
N GLY A 182 -10.46 11.41 -0.20
CA GLY A 182 -9.41 11.85 0.74
C GLY A 182 -8.20 10.94 0.80
N GLU A 183 -7.99 10.10 -0.20
CA GLU A 183 -6.90 9.12 -0.26
C GLU A 183 -5.75 9.59 -1.16
N ASP A 184 -4.56 9.04 -0.88
CA ASP A 184 -3.36 9.32 -1.66
C ASP A 184 -3.31 8.47 -2.94
N ASP A 185 -2.66 9.00 -3.97
CA ASP A 185 -2.49 8.36 -5.27
C ASP A 185 -1.81 6.99 -5.22
N SER A 186 -0.99 6.72 -4.20
CA SER A 186 -0.30 5.44 -4.04
C SER A 186 -1.29 4.28 -3.85
N LEU A 187 -2.49 4.53 -3.30
CA LEU A 187 -3.53 3.51 -3.22
C LEU A 187 -4.03 3.08 -4.61
N ALA A 188 -4.10 4.02 -5.57
CA ALA A 188 -4.46 3.67 -6.95
C ALA A 188 -3.43 2.73 -7.57
N ILE A 189 -2.14 2.98 -7.31
CA ILE A 189 -1.05 2.12 -7.78
C ILE A 189 -1.21 0.71 -7.21
N ASP A 190 -1.44 0.59 -5.90
CA ASP A 190 -1.63 -0.71 -5.25
C ASP A 190 -2.87 -1.46 -5.77
N ILE A 191 -3.99 -0.77 -6.01
CA ILE A 191 -5.22 -1.37 -6.60
C ILE A 191 -4.92 -1.93 -7.99
N VAL A 192 -4.22 -1.16 -8.80
CA VAL A 192 -3.89 -1.55 -10.18
C VAL A 192 -2.83 -2.65 -10.20
N GLU A 193 -1.69 -2.45 -9.53
CA GLU A 193 -0.55 -3.36 -9.66
C GLU A 193 -0.72 -4.66 -8.88
N ARG A 194 -1.52 -4.66 -7.81
CA ARG A 194 -1.64 -5.83 -6.92
C ARG A 194 -2.98 -6.57 -7.04
N CYS A 195 -4.08 -5.86 -7.40
CA CYS A 195 -5.41 -6.44 -7.35
C CYS A 195 -6.01 -6.70 -8.73
N PHE A 196 -6.12 -5.67 -9.58
CA PHE A 196 -6.99 -5.73 -10.76
C PHE A 196 -6.34 -5.37 -12.09
N GLY A 197 -5.09 -4.91 -12.12
CA GLY A 197 -4.43 -4.47 -13.36
C GLY A 197 -4.21 -5.57 -14.40
N TRP A 198 -4.43 -6.82 -14.04
CA TRP A 198 -4.45 -7.93 -15.00
C TRP A 198 -5.81 -8.15 -15.65
N ASP A 199 -6.88 -7.69 -15.00
CA ASP A 199 -8.25 -7.88 -15.46
C ASP A 199 -8.83 -6.61 -16.10
N ILE A 200 -8.44 -5.43 -15.61
CA ILE A 200 -8.97 -4.12 -16.00
C ILE A 200 -7.81 -3.24 -16.51
N ASP A 201 -7.93 -2.70 -17.70
CA ASP A 201 -7.06 -1.60 -18.16
C ASP A 201 -7.58 -0.27 -17.62
N PHE A 202 -6.98 0.19 -16.53
CA PHE A 202 -7.38 1.43 -15.85
C PHE A 202 -7.17 2.72 -16.67
N ASN A 203 -6.52 2.63 -17.83
CA ASN A 203 -6.38 3.76 -18.76
C ASN A 203 -7.50 3.79 -19.83
N THR A 204 -8.13 2.64 -20.13
CA THR A 204 -9.03 2.54 -21.30
C THR A 204 -10.38 1.91 -21.00
N ASP A 205 -10.49 1.07 -19.96
CA ASP A 205 -11.70 0.27 -19.70
C ASP A 205 -12.64 0.91 -18.69
N LEU A 206 -12.15 1.93 -17.92
CA LEU A 206 -12.96 2.61 -16.94
C LEU A 206 -14.10 3.40 -17.57
N ARG A 207 -15.26 3.31 -16.95
CA ARG A 207 -16.49 4.01 -17.36
C ARG A 207 -17.03 4.84 -16.21
N LYS A 208 -17.66 5.94 -16.55
CA LYS A 208 -18.43 6.73 -15.58
C LYS A 208 -19.51 5.85 -14.94
N GLY A 209 -19.55 5.82 -13.61
CA GLY A 209 -20.45 4.98 -12.85
C GLY A 209 -19.84 3.66 -12.35
N ASP A 210 -18.65 3.27 -12.83
CA ASP A 210 -17.88 2.19 -12.20
C ASP A 210 -17.60 2.54 -10.74
N SER A 211 -17.43 1.54 -9.90
CA SER A 211 -17.27 1.79 -8.45
C SER A 211 -16.30 0.82 -7.81
N PHE A 212 -15.75 1.22 -6.68
CA PHE A 212 -14.83 0.39 -5.92
C PHE A 212 -15.10 0.43 -4.42
N ARG A 213 -14.68 -0.63 -3.75
CA ARG A 213 -14.57 -0.76 -2.30
C ARG A 213 -13.21 -1.39 -1.99
N VAL A 214 -12.41 -0.74 -1.17
CA VAL A 214 -11.07 -1.22 -0.82
C VAL A 214 -10.91 -1.19 0.69
N PHE A 215 -10.74 -2.35 1.28
CA PHE A 215 -10.44 -2.51 2.69
C PHE A 215 -8.93 -2.58 2.83
N VAL A 216 -8.32 -1.54 3.41
CA VAL A 216 -6.88 -1.30 3.43
C VAL A 216 -6.37 -0.98 4.83
N GLU A 217 -5.16 -1.40 5.16
CA GLU A 217 -4.47 -0.97 6.38
C GLU A 217 -3.72 0.34 6.12
N LYS A 218 -4.17 1.44 6.77
CA LYS A 218 -3.50 2.73 6.78
C LYS A 218 -2.41 2.74 7.84
N ARG A 219 -1.22 3.20 7.46
CA ARG A 219 -0.06 3.36 8.35
C ARG A 219 -0.03 4.78 8.91
N TYR A 220 0.15 4.90 10.22
CA TYR A 220 0.32 6.18 10.90
C TYR A 220 1.64 6.18 11.67
N LEU A 221 2.40 7.26 11.57
CA LEU A 221 3.62 7.52 12.33
C LEU A 221 3.35 8.68 13.28
N ALA A 222 3.47 8.45 14.57
CA ALA A 222 3.11 9.44 15.61
C ALA A 222 1.74 10.09 15.37
N GLY A 223 0.75 9.30 14.98
CA GLY A 223 -0.62 9.76 14.71
C GLY A 223 -0.84 10.45 13.36
N ARG A 224 0.22 10.65 12.55
CA ARG A 224 0.11 11.24 11.20
C ARG A 224 0.04 10.15 10.15
N PHE A 225 -0.86 10.32 9.18
CA PHE A 225 -0.94 9.39 8.03
C PHE A 225 0.40 9.35 7.29
N ALA A 226 0.89 8.13 7.05
CA ALA A 226 2.20 7.86 6.43
C ALA A 226 2.11 6.79 5.32
N GLY A 227 0.95 6.68 4.67
CA GLY A 227 0.72 5.78 3.55
C GLY A 227 -0.05 4.51 3.93
N TYR A 228 0.01 3.53 3.06
CA TYR A 228 -0.70 2.26 3.21
C TYR A 228 0.29 1.13 3.46
N ARG A 229 -0.18 0.07 4.13
CA ARG A 229 0.56 -1.17 4.31
C ARG A 229 0.14 -2.21 3.28
N ASP A 230 -1.10 -2.69 3.41
CA ASP A 230 -1.64 -3.73 2.53
C ASP A 230 -3.12 -3.48 2.25
N ILE A 231 -3.54 -3.76 1.04
CA ILE A 231 -4.95 -3.97 0.73
C ILE A 231 -5.31 -5.36 1.26
N LEU A 232 -6.28 -5.44 2.17
CA LEU A 232 -6.75 -6.71 2.74
C LEU A 232 -7.77 -7.36 1.83
N ALA A 233 -8.71 -6.57 1.30
CA ALA A 233 -9.68 -6.99 0.31
C ALA A 233 -10.08 -5.82 -0.56
N ALA A 234 -10.44 -6.10 -1.81
CA ALA A 234 -10.94 -5.11 -2.72
C ALA A 234 -12.06 -5.68 -3.60
N GLU A 235 -13.01 -4.83 -3.93
CA GLU A 235 -14.06 -5.07 -4.93
C GLU A 235 -14.05 -3.91 -5.93
N PHE A 236 -14.10 -4.23 -7.21
CA PHE A 236 -14.22 -3.26 -8.28
C PHE A 236 -15.35 -3.68 -9.22
N ILE A 237 -16.26 -2.77 -9.53
CA ILE A 237 -17.33 -2.98 -10.51
C ILE A 237 -16.97 -2.17 -11.75
N ASN A 238 -16.68 -2.87 -12.85
CA ASN A 238 -16.32 -2.26 -14.12
C ASN A 238 -17.26 -2.74 -15.22
N GLY A 239 -17.98 -1.83 -15.85
CA GLY A 239 -18.96 -2.17 -16.90
C GLY A 239 -20.03 -3.17 -16.44
N GLY A 240 -20.38 -3.20 -15.15
CA GLY A 240 -21.31 -4.13 -14.55
C GLY A 240 -20.71 -5.47 -14.10
N HIS A 241 -19.46 -5.77 -14.44
CA HIS A 241 -18.74 -6.94 -13.96
C HIS A 241 -18.11 -6.68 -12.60
N VAL A 242 -18.28 -7.62 -11.66
CA VAL A 242 -17.72 -7.54 -10.31
C VAL A 242 -16.41 -8.31 -10.26
N TYR A 243 -15.34 -7.61 -9.90
CA TYR A 243 -14.01 -8.18 -9.64
C TYR A 243 -13.73 -8.09 -8.15
N ARG A 244 -13.25 -9.19 -7.54
CA ARG A 244 -12.87 -9.23 -6.13
C ARG A 244 -11.45 -9.74 -5.99
N ALA A 245 -10.74 -9.18 -5.02
CA ALA A 245 -9.39 -9.59 -4.65
C ALA A 245 -9.31 -9.66 -3.12
N PHE A 246 -8.84 -10.79 -2.61
CA PHE A 246 -8.62 -11.02 -1.18
C PHE A 246 -7.16 -11.39 -0.97
N ARG A 247 -6.51 -10.69 -0.03
CA ARG A 247 -5.13 -10.97 0.33
C ARG A 247 -5.07 -12.23 1.17
N PHE A 248 -4.15 -13.13 0.82
CA PHE A 248 -3.81 -14.29 1.65
C PHE A 248 -2.30 -14.34 1.88
N THR A 249 -1.91 -14.57 3.13
CA THR A 249 -0.51 -14.75 3.52
C THR A 249 -0.30 -16.22 3.83
N TYR A 250 0.57 -16.88 3.09
CA TYR A 250 0.91 -18.28 3.33
C TYR A 250 1.60 -18.43 4.69
N PRO A 251 1.08 -19.29 5.59
CA PRO A 251 1.62 -19.43 6.94
C PRO A 251 3.08 -19.94 6.99
N ASP A 252 3.46 -20.74 6.00
CA ASP A 252 4.78 -21.38 5.91
C ASP A 252 5.86 -20.45 5.34
N THR A 253 5.57 -19.77 4.22
CA THR A 253 6.54 -18.93 3.50
C THR A 253 6.50 -17.46 3.90
N LYS A 254 5.42 -17.02 4.58
CA LYS A 254 5.10 -15.61 4.87
C LYS A 254 4.92 -14.74 3.61
N VAL A 255 4.87 -15.35 2.44
CA VAL A 255 4.56 -14.68 1.18
C VAL A 255 3.07 -14.40 1.10
N SER A 256 2.69 -13.23 0.59
CA SER A 256 1.29 -12.84 0.40
C SER A 256 1.00 -12.65 -1.07
N ASP A 257 -0.21 -13.02 -1.47
CA ASP A 257 -0.72 -12.77 -2.82
C ASP A 257 -2.23 -12.51 -2.79
N TYR A 258 -2.80 -12.16 -3.94
CA TYR A 258 -4.22 -11.84 -4.09
C TYR A 258 -4.92 -12.89 -4.94
N PHE A 259 -6.08 -13.33 -4.45
CA PHE A 259 -6.89 -14.36 -5.08
C PHE A 259 -8.34 -13.90 -5.16
N ASP A 260 -9.10 -14.46 -6.08
CA ASP A 260 -10.55 -14.32 -6.11
C ASP A 260 -11.21 -15.15 -4.98
N GLU A 261 -12.51 -15.05 -4.83
CA GLU A 261 -13.28 -15.77 -3.79
C GLU A 261 -13.15 -17.30 -3.83
N ASN A 262 -12.72 -17.86 -4.96
CA ASN A 262 -12.56 -19.30 -5.17
C ASN A 262 -11.09 -19.76 -5.03
N GLY A 263 -10.15 -18.83 -4.80
CA GLY A 263 -8.72 -19.12 -4.73
C GLY A 263 -8.03 -19.07 -6.10
N GLY A 264 -8.70 -18.57 -7.14
CA GLY A 264 -8.06 -18.24 -8.41
C GLY A 264 -7.12 -17.03 -8.26
N SER A 265 -5.89 -17.14 -8.79
CA SER A 265 -4.94 -16.03 -8.70
C SER A 265 -5.43 -14.79 -9.44
N ARG A 266 -5.31 -13.62 -8.79
CA ARG A 266 -5.54 -12.34 -9.47
C ARG A 266 -4.36 -11.95 -10.36
N ARG A 267 -3.22 -12.58 -10.18
CA ARG A 267 -2.05 -12.40 -11.05
C ARG A 267 -2.16 -13.31 -12.28
N LYS A 268 -1.54 -12.87 -13.37
CA LYS A 268 -1.28 -13.70 -14.57
C LYS A 268 0.22 -13.87 -14.71
N ASP A 269 0.64 -14.79 -15.57
CA ASP A 269 2.04 -15.08 -15.85
C ASP A 269 2.83 -13.82 -16.29
N PHE A 270 2.13 -12.80 -16.82
CA PHE A 270 2.73 -11.54 -17.27
C PHE A 270 2.10 -10.34 -16.58
N LEU A 271 2.92 -9.38 -16.20
CA LEU A 271 2.46 -8.04 -15.83
C LEU A 271 1.77 -7.38 -17.03
N ARG A 272 0.69 -6.65 -16.77
CA ARG A 272 -0.09 -5.98 -17.82
C ARG A 272 0.71 -4.91 -18.56
N SER A 273 1.64 -4.27 -17.86
CA SER A 273 2.47 -3.20 -18.41
C SER A 273 3.93 -3.38 -18.00
N PRO A 274 4.88 -3.11 -18.93
CA PRO A 274 6.31 -3.05 -18.61
C PRO A 274 6.72 -1.76 -17.90
N ILE A 275 5.82 -0.79 -17.73
CA ILE A 275 6.04 0.48 -17.03
C ILE A 275 4.95 0.64 -15.98
N LYS A 276 5.32 1.11 -14.79
CA LYS A 276 4.40 1.31 -13.67
C LYS A 276 3.23 2.22 -14.05
N PHE A 277 2.07 1.93 -13.49
CA PHE A 277 0.86 2.73 -13.67
C PHE A 277 1.14 4.22 -13.43
N ARG A 278 0.55 5.10 -14.27
CA ARG A 278 0.76 6.57 -14.34
C ARG A 278 2.10 7.07 -14.92
N ALA A 279 3.10 6.22 -15.06
CA ALA A 279 4.38 6.67 -15.62
C ALA A 279 4.38 6.75 -17.16
N PHE A 280 3.27 6.41 -17.82
CA PHE A 280 3.18 6.32 -19.29
C PHE A 280 1.81 6.70 -19.86
N ARG A 281 1.81 6.87 -21.17
CA ARG A 281 0.61 6.95 -22.03
C ARG A 281 0.80 6.03 -23.24
N ILE A 282 -0.21 5.23 -23.60
CA ILE A 282 -0.18 4.41 -24.81
C ILE A 282 -0.37 5.35 -26.02
N THR A 283 0.60 5.41 -26.90
CA THR A 283 0.60 6.24 -28.13
C THR A 283 0.37 5.45 -29.38
N SER A 284 0.67 4.14 -29.39
CA SER A 284 0.36 3.26 -30.50
C SER A 284 0.06 1.85 -29.99
N ARG A 285 -0.95 1.24 -30.56
CA ARG A 285 -1.36 -0.14 -30.24
C ARG A 285 -0.79 -1.11 -31.27
N PHE A 286 -0.83 -2.39 -30.96
CA PHE A 286 -0.57 -3.49 -31.88
C PHE A 286 -1.49 -3.37 -33.11
N SER A 287 -0.91 -3.52 -34.31
CA SER A 287 -1.65 -3.42 -35.56
C SER A 287 -0.96 -4.24 -36.66
N ALA A 288 -1.72 -5.01 -37.40
CA ALA A 288 -1.20 -5.71 -38.59
C ALA A 288 -0.82 -4.73 -39.72
N SER A 289 -1.40 -3.51 -39.75
CA SER A 289 -1.13 -2.49 -40.77
C SER A 289 -1.44 -1.11 -40.19
N ARG A 290 -0.41 -0.25 -40.04
CA ARG A 290 -0.57 1.17 -39.69
C ARG A 290 0.30 2.04 -40.59
N PHE A 291 -0.09 3.30 -40.77
CA PHE A 291 0.75 4.27 -41.46
C PHE A 291 1.95 4.64 -40.61
N HIS A 292 3.17 4.33 -41.11
CA HIS A 292 4.41 4.54 -40.36
C HIS A 292 4.83 6.02 -40.42
N PRO A 293 5.04 6.72 -39.29
CA PRO A 293 5.27 8.17 -39.30
C PRO A 293 6.58 8.59 -39.98
N ILE A 294 7.63 7.77 -39.93
CA ILE A 294 8.93 8.05 -40.53
C ILE A 294 8.94 7.66 -42.02
N TYR A 295 8.59 6.42 -42.33
CA TYR A 295 8.70 5.87 -43.69
C TYR A 295 7.55 6.26 -44.63
N LYS A 296 6.44 6.82 -44.06
CA LYS A 296 5.24 7.23 -44.82
C LYS A 296 4.61 6.10 -45.65
N ILE A 297 4.72 4.86 -45.20
CA ILE A 297 4.15 3.65 -45.80
C ILE A 297 3.36 2.88 -44.76
N TYR A 298 2.48 2.02 -45.20
CA TYR A 298 1.78 1.10 -44.28
C TYR A 298 2.71 -0.05 -43.87
N ARG A 299 2.93 -0.23 -42.59
CA ARG A 299 3.72 -1.33 -41.99
C ARG A 299 3.02 -1.89 -40.76
N PRO A 300 3.22 -3.17 -40.46
CA PRO A 300 2.75 -3.72 -39.18
C PRO A 300 3.50 -3.09 -38.01
N HIS A 301 2.80 -2.97 -36.89
CA HIS A 301 3.38 -2.62 -35.61
C HIS A 301 3.13 -3.78 -34.64
N TYR A 302 4.16 -4.59 -34.40
CA TYR A 302 4.07 -5.83 -33.62
C TYR A 302 4.24 -5.61 -32.11
N GLY A 303 4.00 -4.40 -31.63
CA GLY A 303 4.12 -4.03 -30.22
C GLY A 303 3.10 -3.00 -29.78
N VAL A 304 3.30 -2.50 -28.58
CA VAL A 304 2.61 -1.34 -28.01
C VAL A 304 3.63 -0.28 -27.63
N ASP A 305 3.41 0.94 -28.08
CA ASP A 305 4.27 2.07 -27.75
C ASP A 305 3.76 2.78 -26.49
N TYR A 306 4.61 2.77 -25.47
CA TYR A 306 4.39 3.43 -24.19
C TYR A 306 5.21 4.72 -24.13
N ALA A 307 4.60 5.88 -24.40
CA ALA A 307 5.27 7.17 -24.26
C ALA A 307 5.45 7.49 -22.77
N ALA A 308 6.69 7.75 -22.39
CA ALA A 308 7.09 8.13 -21.04
C ALA A 308 8.37 8.97 -21.10
N PRO A 309 8.69 9.77 -20.06
CA PRO A 309 9.96 10.51 -19.98
C PRO A 309 11.18 9.61 -20.12
N ILE A 310 12.25 10.12 -20.76
CA ILE A 310 13.53 9.41 -20.81
C ILE A 310 13.99 9.11 -19.38
N GLY A 311 14.44 7.87 -19.15
CA GLY A 311 14.90 7.44 -17.84
C GLY A 311 13.81 6.82 -16.96
N THR A 312 12.54 6.79 -17.39
CA THR A 312 11.48 6.02 -16.72
C THR A 312 11.86 4.54 -16.68
N GLU A 313 11.68 3.89 -15.52
CA GLU A 313 12.00 2.48 -15.34
C GLU A 313 11.12 1.59 -16.20
N VAL A 314 11.76 0.63 -16.88
CA VAL A 314 11.13 -0.45 -17.63
C VAL A 314 11.41 -1.76 -16.91
N GLN A 315 10.35 -2.49 -16.58
CA GLN A 315 10.43 -3.74 -15.82
C GLN A 315 10.17 -4.97 -16.70
N ALA A 316 10.79 -6.09 -16.36
CA ALA A 316 10.47 -7.38 -16.94
C ALA A 316 9.01 -7.72 -16.63
N THR A 317 8.23 -8.07 -17.64
CA THR A 317 6.82 -8.36 -17.44
C THR A 317 6.55 -9.77 -16.91
N ALA A 318 7.53 -10.66 -16.98
CA ALA A 318 7.48 -12.01 -16.42
C ALA A 318 8.88 -12.50 -16.07
N ASP A 319 8.94 -13.57 -15.28
CA ASP A 319 10.18 -14.30 -15.02
C ASP A 319 10.77 -14.84 -16.32
N GLY A 320 12.07 -14.70 -16.54
CA GLY A 320 12.69 -15.17 -17.76
C GLY A 320 14.20 -15.01 -17.82
N VAL A 321 14.75 -15.39 -18.95
CA VAL A 321 16.19 -15.30 -19.24
C VAL A 321 16.40 -14.29 -20.35
N VAL A 322 17.33 -13.37 -20.18
CA VAL A 322 17.75 -12.41 -21.22
C VAL A 322 18.46 -13.17 -22.34
N THR A 323 17.88 -13.15 -23.54
CA THR A 323 18.45 -13.79 -24.73
C THR A 323 19.31 -12.80 -25.55
N PHE A 324 18.99 -11.50 -25.43
CA PHE A 324 19.74 -10.44 -26.08
C PHE A 324 19.71 -9.15 -25.24
N ALA A 325 20.83 -8.46 -25.15
CA ALA A 325 20.92 -7.09 -24.62
C ALA A 325 22.02 -6.36 -25.41
N GLY A 326 21.65 -5.33 -26.17
CA GLY A 326 22.58 -4.63 -27.07
C GLY A 326 21.86 -3.68 -28.02
N ILE A 327 22.61 -3.18 -29.03
CA ILE A 327 22.07 -2.36 -30.12
C ILE A 327 21.52 -3.29 -31.23
N ASP A 328 20.26 -3.09 -31.61
CA ASP A 328 19.55 -3.92 -32.61
C ASP A 328 18.98 -3.06 -33.75
N GLY A 329 19.86 -2.47 -34.53
CA GLY A 329 19.49 -1.66 -35.69
C GLY A 329 18.46 -0.58 -35.38
N GLU A 330 17.32 -0.61 -36.09
CA GLU A 330 16.21 0.34 -35.88
C GLU A 330 15.59 0.25 -34.49
N ALA A 331 15.67 -0.88 -33.82
CA ALA A 331 15.17 -1.04 -32.45
C ALA A 331 16.01 -0.29 -31.40
N GLY A 332 17.19 0.22 -31.78
CA GLY A 332 18.10 0.92 -30.87
C GLY A 332 18.65 0.00 -29.80
N ASN A 333 18.78 0.51 -28.59
CA ASN A 333 19.10 -0.32 -27.43
C ASN A 333 17.91 -1.22 -27.10
N ALA A 334 18.11 -2.52 -27.20
CA ALA A 334 17.06 -3.51 -27.05
C ALA A 334 17.44 -4.60 -26.04
N VAL A 335 16.44 -5.06 -25.30
CA VAL A 335 16.53 -6.27 -24.48
C VAL A 335 15.45 -7.24 -24.96
N LYS A 336 15.85 -8.51 -25.16
CA LYS A 336 14.90 -9.59 -25.49
C LYS A 336 15.02 -10.67 -24.42
N MET A 337 13.89 -11.23 -24.00
CA MET A 337 13.83 -12.28 -22.99
C MET A 337 13.02 -13.47 -23.49
N SER A 338 13.40 -14.66 -23.05
CA SER A 338 12.60 -15.87 -23.17
C SER A 338 11.95 -16.21 -21.83
N HIS A 339 10.73 -16.70 -21.89
CA HIS A 339 9.90 -17.03 -20.73
C HIS A 339 9.42 -18.49 -20.82
N LYS A 340 8.72 -18.95 -19.79
CA LYS A 340 8.03 -20.25 -19.83
C LYS A 340 6.95 -20.28 -20.93
N ASN A 341 6.44 -21.45 -21.24
CA ASN A 341 5.31 -21.66 -22.13
C ASN A 341 5.50 -21.07 -23.55
N SER A 342 6.76 -21.06 -24.06
CA SER A 342 7.11 -20.54 -25.39
C SER A 342 6.80 -19.06 -25.63
N TYR A 343 6.76 -18.27 -24.57
CA TYR A 343 6.69 -16.81 -24.66
C TYR A 343 8.07 -16.18 -24.78
N ALA A 344 8.11 -15.05 -25.47
CA ALA A 344 9.27 -14.13 -25.47
C ALA A 344 8.79 -12.68 -25.43
N THR A 345 9.62 -11.79 -24.88
CA THR A 345 9.36 -10.35 -24.88
C THR A 345 10.53 -9.58 -25.46
N ALA A 346 10.24 -8.39 -25.98
CA ALA A 346 11.24 -7.43 -26.41
C ALA A 346 10.89 -6.03 -25.89
N TYR A 347 11.93 -5.32 -25.45
CA TYR A 347 11.91 -3.97 -24.91
C TYR A 347 12.86 -3.12 -25.74
N LEU A 348 12.32 -2.19 -26.55
CA LEU A 348 13.07 -1.48 -27.56
C LEU A 348 13.17 0.02 -27.27
N HIS A 349 14.09 0.70 -27.97
CA HIS A 349 14.36 2.14 -27.88
C HIS A 349 14.86 2.61 -26.51
N LEU A 350 15.45 1.71 -25.70
CA LEU A 350 15.92 2.00 -24.34
C LEU A 350 17.03 3.06 -24.34
N SER A 351 17.09 3.91 -23.33
CA SER A 351 18.21 4.84 -23.10
C SER A 351 19.44 4.13 -22.56
N ARG A 352 19.22 3.16 -21.66
CA ARG A 352 20.26 2.30 -21.05
C ARG A 352 19.64 1.03 -20.51
N PHE A 353 20.47 0.02 -20.29
CA PHE A 353 20.05 -1.25 -19.69
C PHE A 353 19.95 -1.16 -18.17
N GLY A 354 19.15 -2.03 -17.57
CA GLY A 354 19.03 -2.18 -16.11
C GLY A 354 20.30 -2.75 -15.48
N PRO A 355 20.43 -2.64 -14.15
CA PRO A 355 21.57 -3.21 -13.41
C PRO A 355 21.69 -4.72 -13.65
N GLY A 356 22.86 -5.17 -14.09
CA GLY A 356 23.13 -6.59 -14.32
C GLY A 356 22.49 -7.21 -15.56
N VAL A 357 21.75 -6.45 -16.36
CA VAL A 357 21.10 -6.91 -17.59
C VAL A 357 22.13 -7.19 -18.67
N ARG A 358 22.29 -8.46 -19.02
CA ARG A 358 23.15 -8.96 -20.09
C ARG A 358 22.61 -10.30 -20.58
N LYS A 359 23.02 -10.74 -21.75
CA LYS A 359 22.65 -12.08 -22.26
C LYS A 359 22.97 -13.16 -21.22
N GLY A 360 22.02 -14.03 -20.96
CA GLY A 360 22.08 -15.10 -19.95
C GLY A 360 21.67 -14.66 -18.54
N ALA A 361 21.40 -13.38 -18.27
CA ALA A 361 20.87 -12.95 -16.98
C ALA A 361 19.44 -13.49 -16.76
N VAL A 362 19.16 -13.94 -15.54
CA VAL A 362 17.83 -14.33 -15.10
C VAL A 362 17.20 -13.14 -14.41
N LEU A 363 16.02 -12.73 -14.87
CA LEU A 363 15.22 -11.65 -14.29
C LEU A 363 13.88 -12.20 -13.84
N ARG A 364 13.34 -11.63 -12.76
CA ARG A 364 11.98 -11.88 -12.29
C ARG A 364 11.03 -10.81 -12.82
N GLY A 365 9.76 -11.13 -12.91
CA GLY A 365 8.73 -10.13 -13.17
C GLY A 365 8.83 -8.98 -12.15
N GLY A 366 8.92 -7.73 -12.66
CA GLY A 366 9.16 -6.53 -11.87
C GLY A 366 10.63 -6.07 -11.78
N ASP A 367 11.62 -6.91 -12.13
CA ASP A 367 13.02 -6.47 -12.19
C ASP A 367 13.24 -5.44 -13.30
N ILE A 368 14.15 -4.48 -13.08
CA ILE A 368 14.43 -3.43 -14.05
C ILE A 368 15.22 -3.99 -15.22
N VAL A 369 14.58 -4.04 -16.41
CA VAL A 369 15.17 -4.42 -17.68
C VAL A 369 16.01 -3.29 -18.26
N GLY A 370 15.55 -2.06 -18.10
CA GLY A 370 16.18 -0.87 -18.68
C GLY A 370 15.39 0.39 -18.38
N TYR A 371 15.63 1.41 -19.16
CA TYR A 371 15.00 2.71 -18.98
C TYR A 371 14.51 3.26 -20.31
N VAL A 372 13.35 3.89 -20.33
CA VAL A 372 12.77 4.52 -21.52
C VAL A 372 13.78 5.45 -22.17
N GLY A 373 13.85 5.40 -23.47
CA GLY A 373 14.72 6.22 -24.29
C GLY A 373 14.08 6.67 -25.60
N SER A 374 14.91 6.93 -26.59
CA SER A 374 14.52 7.28 -27.98
C SER A 374 15.65 6.87 -28.94
N THR A 375 16.29 5.72 -28.68
CA THR A 375 17.40 5.21 -29.49
C THR A 375 16.88 4.48 -30.73
N GLY A 376 17.68 4.44 -31.80
CA GLY A 376 17.30 3.81 -33.08
C GLY A 376 16.25 4.60 -33.86
N GLY A 377 15.31 3.92 -34.51
CA GLY A 377 14.28 4.49 -35.36
C GLY A 377 13.06 5.05 -34.61
N SER A 378 13.32 5.92 -33.65
CA SER A 378 12.30 6.52 -32.79
C SER A 378 12.02 7.97 -33.15
N THR A 379 10.77 8.41 -33.05
CA THR A 379 10.34 9.82 -33.26
C THR A 379 10.28 10.65 -31.99
N GLY A 380 10.43 10.01 -30.81
CA GLY A 380 10.36 10.66 -29.50
C GLY A 380 10.44 9.65 -28.36
N PRO A 381 10.52 10.11 -27.11
CA PRO A 381 10.68 9.23 -25.96
C PRO A 381 9.53 8.24 -25.81
N HIS A 382 9.81 6.95 -25.96
CA HIS A 382 8.85 5.87 -25.74
C HIS A 382 9.57 4.52 -25.58
N LEU A 383 8.85 3.53 -25.08
CA LEU A 383 9.18 2.11 -25.12
C LEU A 383 8.29 1.45 -26.17
N ASP A 384 8.86 0.74 -27.14
CA ASP A 384 8.14 -0.25 -27.96
C ASP A 384 8.25 -1.60 -27.26
N TYR A 385 7.13 -2.10 -26.73
CA TYR A 385 7.04 -3.36 -26.01
C TYR A 385 6.34 -4.41 -26.85
N ARG A 386 6.98 -5.56 -27.01
CA ARG A 386 6.47 -6.67 -27.82
C ARG A 386 6.41 -7.97 -27.07
N ILE A 387 5.38 -8.76 -27.37
CA ILE A 387 5.22 -10.13 -26.89
C ILE A 387 5.14 -11.08 -28.09
N TYR A 388 5.81 -12.20 -27.94
CA TYR A 388 5.77 -13.28 -28.92
C TYR A 388 5.27 -14.56 -28.22
N TYR A 389 4.41 -15.29 -28.88
CA TYR A 389 3.93 -16.61 -28.46
C TYR A 389 4.20 -17.62 -29.57
N HIS A 390 4.93 -18.70 -29.26
CA HIS A 390 5.45 -19.65 -30.27
C HIS A 390 6.15 -18.95 -31.45
N GLY A 391 6.91 -17.90 -31.19
CA GLY A 391 7.64 -17.13 -32.20
C GLY A 391 6.81 -16.12 -33.00
N SER A 392 5.50 -16.12 -32.88
CA SER A 392 4.59 -15.17 -33.55
C SER A 392 4.25 -13.99 -32.64
N PRO A 393 4.25 -12.73 -33.15
CA PRO A 393 3.88 -11.57 -32.36
C PRO A 393 2.40 -11.63 -32.00
N VAL A 394 2.07 -11.27 -30.76
CA VAL A 394 0.71 -11.19 -30.22
C VAL A 394 0.47 -9.79 -29.64
N ASP A 395 -0.79 -9.36 -29.62
CA ASP A 395 -1.17 -8.08 -29.04
C ASP A 395 -0.93 -8.06 -27.52
N PRO A 396 0.01 -7.29 -26.98
CA PRO A 396 0.29 -7.24 -25.54
C PRO A 396 -0.93 -6.87 -24.67
N LEU A 397 -1.86 -6.09 -25.21
CA LEU A 397 -3.05 -5.63 -24.47
C LEU A 397 -4.24 -6.57 -24.62
N GLY A 398 -4.37 -7.23 -25.78
CA GLY A 398 -5.50 -8.10 -26.11
C GLY A 398 -5.26 -9.58 -25.82
N HIS A 399 -4.00 -10.00 -25.63
CA HIS A 399 -3.68 -11.40 -25.39
C HIS A 399 -4.15 -11.88 -24.01
N LYS A 400 -4.82 -13.02 -23.99
CA LYS A 400 -5.28 -13.65 -22.72
C LYS A 400 -4.17 -14.53 -22.16
N PHE A 401 -3.44 -14.00 -21.19
CA PHE A 401 -2.44 -14.76 -20.45
C PHE A 401 -3.10 -15.76 -19.50
N GLN A 402 -2.40 -16.86 -19.25
CA GLN A 402 -2.83 -17.82 -18.24
C GLN A 402 -2.75 -17.18 -16.85
N PRO A 403 -3.71 -17.46 -15.96
CA PRO A 403 -3.58 -17.11 -14.56
C PRO A 403 -2.29 -17.71 -13.98
N ALA A 404 -1.65 -17.01 -13.06
CA ALA A 404 -0.60 -17.58 -12.22
C ALA A 404 -1.18 -18.73 -11.36
N ASP A 405 -0.31 -19.48 -10.68
CA ASP A 405 -0.74 -20.60 -9.87
C ASP A 405 -1.86 -20.21 -8.89
N PRO A 406 -2.95 -20.97 -8.83
CA PRO A 406 -4.02 -20.73 -7.87
C PRO A 406 -3.53 -20.94 -6.44
N LEU A 407 -4.33 -20.53 -5.47
CA LEU A 407 -4.07 -20.80 -4.06
C LEU A 407 -3.80 -22.28 -3.84
N ARG A 408 -2.76 -22.59 -3.06
CA ARG A 408 -2.41 -23.98 -2.73
C ARG A 408 -3.57 -24.68 -2.01
N LYS A 409 -3.92 -25.89 -2.44
CA LYS A 409 -5.12 -26.61 -2.00
C LYS A 409 -5.17 -26.83 -0.49
N GLU A 410 -4.03 -27.07 0.14
CA GLU A 410 -3.92 -27.27 1.59
C GLU A 410 -4.38 -26.07 2.41
N PHE A 411 -4.36 -24.85 1.85
CA PHE A 411 -4.79 -23.63 2.53
C PHE A 411 -6.19 -23.14 2.15
N LEU A 412 -6.91 -23.89 1.28
CA LEU A 412 -8.18 -23.44 0.73
C LEU A 412 -9.25 -23.22 1.81
N GLU A 413 -9.31 -24.07 2.83
CA GLU A 413 -10.30 -23.91 3.91
C GLU A 413 -10.01 -22.72 4.81
N ASP A 414 -8.75 -22.42 5.11
CA ASP A 414 -8.38 -21.24 5.88
C ASP A 414 -8.59 -19.97 5.06
N TYR A 415 -8.31 -20.04 3.76
CA TYR A 415 -8.61 -18.95 2.83
C TYR A 415 -10.10 -18.63 2.77
N LYS A 416 -10.99 -19.62 2.68
CA LYS A 416 -12.44 -19.42 2.69
C LYS A 416 -12.93 -18.72 3.95
N LYS A 417 -12.38 -19.04 5.12
CA LYS A 417 -12.67 -18.33 6.37
C LYS A 417 -12.28 -16.86 6.26
N GLU A 418 -11.10 -16.60 5.71
CA GLU A 418 -10.62 -15.23 5.52
C GLU A 418 -11.46 -14.45 4.49
N VAL A 419 -11.84 -15.07 3.38
CA VAL A 419 -12.76 -14.48 2.38
C VAL A 419 -14.10 -14.14 3.03
N ALA A 420 -14.66 -15.03 3.84
CA ALA A 420 -15.92 -14.74 4.55
C ALA A 420 -15.77 -13.54 5.50
N ARG A 421 -14.70 -13.49 6.28
CA ARG A 421 -14.41 -12.39 7.21
C ARG A 421 -14.23 -11.05 6.48
N LEU A 422 -13.40 -11.03 5.43
CA LEU A 422 -13.09 -9.83 4.68
C LEU A 422 -14.25 -9.39 3.78
N GLY A 423 -15.04 -10.33 3.25
CA GLY A 423 -16.24 -10.05 2.49
C GLY A 423 -17.30 -9.30 3.32
N ILE A 424 -17.45 -9.67 4.59
CA ILE A 424 -18.29 -8.93 5.54
C ILE A 424 -17.71 -7.51 5.72
N ALA A 425 -16.40 -7.37 5.93
CA ALA A 425 -15.75 -6.08 6.12
C ALA A 425 -15.95 -5.12 4.93
N LEU A 426 -16.01 -5.64 3.69
CA LEU A 426 -16.30 -4.85 2.48
C LEU A 426 -17.74 -4.33 2.44
N GLN A 427 -18.69 -4.96 3.15
CA GLN A 427 -20.11 -4.64 3.08
C GLN A 427 -20.64 -3.86 4.28
N LEU A 428 -19.97 -3.94 5.44
CA LEU A 428 -20.45 -3.30 6.65
C LEU A 428 -20.27 -1.79 6.64
N PRO A 429 -21.21 -1.01 7.24
CA PRO A 429 -20.99 0.40 7.55
C PRO A 429 -19.76 0.59 8.47
N GLU A 430 -19.08 1.71 8.35
CA GLU A 430 -17.79 2.00 9.00
C GLU A 430 -17.80 1.79 10.52
N ILE A 431 -18.89 2.12 11.19
CA ILE A 431 -19.08 1.98 12.65
C ILE A 431 -19.05 0.53 13.12
N LEU A 432 -19.51 -0.43 12.30
CA LEU A 432 -19.54 -1.85 12.67
C LEU A 432 -18.22 -2.59 12.35
N ARG A 433 -17.34 -2.00 11.53
CA ARG A 433 -16.08 -2.63 11.07
C ARG A 433 -15.02 -2.70 12.16
N VAL A 434 -14.94 -1.70 13.03
CA VAL A 434 -13.99 -1.65 14.14
C VAL A 434 -14.16 -2.86 15.08
N MET A 435 -15.37 -3.37 15.20
CA MET A 435 -15.68 -4.54 16.07
C MET A 435 -15.31 -5.89 15.42
N THR A 436 -15.17 -5.96 14.09
CA THR A 436 -14.96 -7.23 13.35
C THR A 436 -13.48 -7.51 13.05
N VAL A 437 -12.61 -6.51 13.18
CA VAL A 437 -11.21 -6.55 12.73
C VAL A 437 -10.21 -6.65 13.87
N ALA A 438 -10.67 -6.79 15.13
CA ALA A 438 -9.76 -7.13 16.22
C ALA A 438 -9.01 -8.42 15.82
N PRO A 439 -7.66 -8.42 15.76
CA PRO A 439 -6.92 -9.62 15.48
C PRO A 439 -7.30 -10.65 16.52
N LEU A 440 -7.67 -11.85 16.07
CA LEU A 440 -7.58 -13.03 16.94
C LEU A 440 -6.10 -13.14 17.31
N VAL A 441 -5.73 -12.49 18.41
CA VAL A 441 -4.43 -12.70 19.04
C VAL A 441 -4.49 -14.13 19.55
N SER A 442 -3.97 -15.06 18.76
CA SER A 442 -3.60 -16.38 19.25
C SER A 442 -2.42 -16.16 20.21
N PHE A 443 -2.69 -16.35 21.51
CA PHE A 443 -1.70 -16.50 22.56
C PHE A 443 -0.80 -17.72 22.27
#